data_0fae4ad1f2e30d21417eb61a4b323cea
#
_entry.id   0fae4ad1f2e30d21417eb61a4b323cea
#
_cell.length_a   1.000
_cell.length_b   1.000
_cell.length_c   1.000
_cell.angle_alpha   90.00
_cell.angle_beta   90.00
_cell.angle_gamma   90.00
#
_symmetry.space_group_name_H-M   'P 1'
#
loop_
_entity.id
_entity.type
_entity.pdbx_description
1 polymer ?
#
loop_
_entity_poly.entity_id
_entity_poly.type
_entity_poly.pdbx_seq_one_letter_code
_entity_poly.pdbx_strand_id
1 'polypeptide(L)'
;MAWATLTSVRFAVLLILLIAVAGVIGSLVRQFPAAVLHDPAGYARELSDMHVRWDGIAPFGVRIGPAMVEAFDRLGLFRIFSASWFVLLLVVLVIAIVCCTLDRTPRLWRQVQPGRVDQPLPFFDPRLSDRAVLDGVTLSADEVARALRRRRYRVQRRVLAPDGSTAWVQGDRNQYAKLATLLTHLGLILFLAGGAVTVALGFETVVFVGEGQTAPVRPVGTPGNLLVKVNSFRMPLRADGTPADFVTDLSVFQDGTEVARKDIRVNDPLEVQGYVFHQNTFGPAVDLTIHAPDGGLVWTGPLLLDDQLAGFPSGFMTIPGSDVGLLAVLTKTADGVGALVLQGVGPPTVVDDGAAGQVEGTDLFRVVVGLGATATRRPRADMPSPGTVQAPGRAWSSRTTRARRSSGARSCSSSRACA
;
A
#
# COMPACT_ATOMS: atom_id res chain seq x y z
N MET A 1 1.00 -7.66 -37.51
CA MET A 1 1.53 -6.43 -36.86
C MET A 1 1.57 -6.56 -35.31
N ALA A 2 0.49 -6.88 -34.61
CA ALA A 2 0.45 -6.94 -33.13
C ALA A 2 1.53 -7.83 -32.50
N TRP A 3 1.76 -9.05 -33.00
CA TRP A 3 2.80 -9.95 -32.53
C TRP A 3 4.21 -9.33 -32.60
N ALA A 4 4.55 -8.73 -33.75
CA ALA A 4 5.86 -8.09 -33.91
C ALA A 4 6.07 -6.89 -33.00
N THR A 5 5.01 -6.16 -32.66
CA THR A 5 5.08 -5.08 -31.65
C THR A 5 5.29 -5.64 -30.25
N LEU A 6 4.49 -6.63 -29.83
CA LEU A 6 4.56 -7.22 -28.50
C LEU A 6 5.89 -7.96 -28.23
N THR A 7 6.53 -8.50 -29.27
CA THR A 7 7.86 -9.14 -29.18
C THR A 7 9.02 -8.16 -29.33
N SER A 8 8.72 -6.88 -29.57
CA SER A 8 9.74 -5.84 -29.75
C SER A 8 10.33 -5.38 -28.40
N VAL A 9 11.65 -5.44 -28.28
CA VAL A 9 12.39 -4.91 -27.11
C VAL A 9 12.12 -3.41 -26.93
N ARG A 10 12.05 -2.66 -28.02
CA ARG A 10 11.79 -1.20 -27.97
C ARG A 10 10.44 -0.90 -27.36
N PHE A 11 9.43 -1.68 -27.71
CA PHE A 11 8.08 -1.54 -27.14
C PHE A 11 8.07 -1.87 -25.64
N ALA A 12 8.72 -2.96 -25.22
CA ALA A 12 8.82 -3.32 -23.80
C ALA A 12 9.57 -2.24 -22.98
N VAL A 13 10.66 -1.69 -23.51
CA VAL A 13 11.40 -0.60 -22.87
C VAL A 13 10.54 0.65 -22.73
N LEU A 14 9.77 1.00 -23.77
CA LEU A 14 8.85 2.14 -23.69
C LEU A 14 7.78 1.94 -22.60
N LEU A 15 7.19 0.75 -22.52
CA LEU A 15 6.20 0.42 -21.48
C LEU A 15 6.82 0.54 -20.08
N ILE A 16 8.00 -0.03 -19.88
CA ILE A 16 8.72 0.05 -18.59
C ILE A 16 9.00 1.51 -18.22
N LEU A 17 9.43 2.33 -19.18
CA LEU A 17 9.69 3.74 -18.97
C LEU A 17 8.42 4.50 -18.57
N LEU A 18 7.29 4.25 -19.25
CA LEU A 18 6.00 4.87 -18.93
C LEU A 18 5.54 4.48 -17.50
N ILE A 19 5.65 3.20 -17.16
CA ILE A 19 5.30 2.69 -15.83
C ILE A 19 6.22 3.29 -14.77
N ALA A 20 7.53 3.41 -15.04
CA ALA A 20 8.48 4.02 -14.13
C ALA A 20 8.16 5.51 -13.88
N VAL A 21 7.88 6.26 -14.94
CA VAL A 21 7.47 7.69 -14.84
C VAL A 21 6.18 7.81 -14.03
N ALA A 22 5.17 6.97 -14.32
CA ALA A 22 3.94 6.96 -13.54
C ALA A 22 4.19 6.60 -12.07
N GLY A 23 5.07 5.64 -11.79
CA GLY A 23 5.49 5.28 -10.43
C GLY A 23 6.17 6.42 -9.68
N VAL A 24 7.05 7.17 -10.35
CA VAL A 24 7.68 8.38 -9.77
C VAL A 24 6.62 9.44 -9.47
N ILE A 25 5.70 9.71 -10.38
CA ILE A 25 4.60 10.65 -10.15
C ILE A 25 3.76 10.18 -8.95
N GLY A 26 3.40 8.88 -8.90
CA GLY A 26 2.63 8.30 -7.80
C GLY A 26 3.34 8.35 -6.45
N SER A 27 4.67 8.38 -6.43
CA SER A 27 5.46 8.53 -5.21
C SER A 27 5.56 9.99 -4.74
N LEU A 28 5.48 10.95 -5.66
CA LEU A 28 5.56 12.37 -5.35
C LEU A 28 4.20 12.99 -5.02
N VAL A 29 3.13 12.48 -5.63
CA VAL A 29 1.76 12.92 -5.40
C VAL A 29 1.17 12.13 -4.24
N ARG A 30 0.51 12.83 -3.29
CA ARG A 30 -0.22 12.16 -2.20
C ARG A 30 -1.22 11.17 -2.78
N GLN A 31 -1.09 9.91 -2.45
CA GLN A 31 -2.06 8.89 -2.82
C GLN A 31 -3.18 8.81 -1.78
N PHE A 32 -4.42 8.73 -2.23
CA PHE A 32 -5.55 8.54 -1.33
C PHE A 32 -5.54 7.13 -0.73
N PRO A 33 -5.93 6.98 0.55
CA PRO A 33 -6.00 5.68 1.20
C PRO A 33 -6.92 4.71 0.45
N ALA A 34 -6.55 3.43 0.40
CA ALA A 34 -7.35 2.41 -0.30
C ALA A 34 -8.80 2.33 0.23
N ALA A 35 -9.01 2.57 1.53
CA ALA A 35 -10.32 2.56 2.16
C ALA A 35 -11.27 3.62 1.58
N VAL A 36 -10.76 4.81 1.24
CA VAL A 36 -11.56 5.92 0.70
C VAL A 36 -11.86 5.76 -0.79
N LEU A 37 -11.10 4.94 -1.52
CA LEU A 37 -11.34 4.75 -2.96
C LEU A 37 -12.69 4.10 -3.28
N HIS A 38 -13.28 3.43 -2.30
CA HIS A 38 -14.58 2.75 -2.39
C HIS A 38 -15.68 3.46 -1.59
N ASP A 39 -15.36 4.57 -0.91
CA ASP A 39 -16.28 5.42 -0.18
C ASP A 39 -16.42 6.78 -0.88
N PRO A 40 -17.53 7.06 -1.60
CA PRO A 40 -17.71 8.33 -2.31
C PRO A 40 -17.63 9.56 -1.39
N ALA A 41 -18.15 9.46 -0.17
CA ALA A 41 -18.13 10.58 0.78
C ALA A 41 -16.72 10.83 1.33
N GLY A 42 -15.97 9.75 1.64
CA GLY A 42 -14.57 9.84 2.02
C GLY A 42 -13.70 10.40 0.90
N TYR A 43 -13.94 9.95 -0.33
CA TYR A 43 -13.21 10.44 -1.51
C TYR A 43 -13.43 11.95 -1.73
N ALA A 44 -14.68 12.40 -1.63
CA ALA A 44 -15.02 13.82 -1.77
C ALA A 44 -14.36 14.69 -0.68
N ARG A 45 -14.27 14.18 0.55
CA ARG A 45 -13.55 14.87 1.65
C ARG A 45 -12.06 15.01 1.35
N GLU A 46 -11.38 13.92 0.98
CA GLU A 46 -9.95 13.97 0.62
C GLU A 46 -9.68 14.92 -0.55
N LEU A 47 -10.59 14.96 -1.53
CA LEU A 47 -10.49 15.88 -2.67
C LEU A 47 -10.67 17.33 -2.23
N SER A 48 -11.63 17.59 -1.35
CA SER A 48 -11.84 18.93 -0.75
C SER A 48 -10.62 19.41 0.03
N ASP A 49 -10.00 18.52 0.81
CA ASP A 49 -8.75 18.81 1.52
C ASP A 49 -7.61 19.17 0.56
N MET A 50 -7.54 18.49 -0.59
CA MET A 50 -6.56 18.84 -1.62
C MET A 50 -6.82 20.21 -2.22
N HIS A 51 -8.09 20.60 -2.45
CA HIS A 51 -8.45 21.94 -2.91
C HIS A 51 -7.99 23.01 -1.90
N VAL A 52 -8.29 22.83 -0.62
CA VAL A 52 -7.86 23.74 0.45
C VAL A 52 -6.32 23.84 0.51
N ARG A 53 -5.64 22.71 0.46
CA ARG A 53 -4.18 22.64 0.55
C ARG A 53 -3.48 23.33 -0.63
N TRP A 54 -4.03 23.23 -1.83
CA TRP A 54 -3.43 23.76 -3.06
C TRP A 54 -4.00 25.10 -3.49
N ASP A 55 -5.01 25.64 -2.80
CA ASP A 55 -5.61 26.94 -3.14
C ASP A 55 -4.58 28.09 -3.20
N GLY A 56 -3.56 28.02 -2.33
CA GLY A 56 -2.47 29.00 -2.29
C GLY A 56 -1.45 28.89 -3.43
N ILE A 57 -1.54 27.90 -4.32
CA ILE A 57 -0.60 27.73 -5.44
C ILE A 57 -0.95 28.74 -6.54
N ALA A 58 -0.22 29.83 -6.59
CA ALA A 58 -0.45 30.92 -7.53
C ALA A 58 0.87 31.45 -8.17
N PRO A 59 1.53 30.63 -9.03
CA PRO A 59 2.72 31.07 -9.73
C PRO A 59 2.37 32.25 -10.62
N PHE A 60 3.22 33.29 -10.58
CA PHE A 60 3.02 34.54 -11.31
C PHE A 60 1.66 35.24 -11.03
N GLY A 61 1.05 35.02 -9.83
CA GLY A 61 -0.22 35.61 -9.44
C GLY A 61 -1.48 34.96 -10.02
N VAL A 62 -1.34 33.88 -10.80
CA VAL A 62 -2.47 33.10 -11.33
C VAL A 62 -2.75 31.90 -10.42
N ARG A 63 -3.96 31.82 -9.86
CA ARG A 63 -4.39 30.67 -9.04
C ARG A 63 -4.59 29.44 -9.93
N ILE A 64 -3.64 28.52 -9.89
CA ILE A 64 -3.71 27.26 -10.66
C ILE A 64 -4.05 26.04 -9.78
N GLY A 65 -3.98 26.20 -8.46
CA GLY A 65 -4.17 25.10 -7.51
C GLY A 65 -5.47 24.32 -7.72
N PRO A 66 -6.65 24.94 -7.74
CA PRO A 66 -7.91 24.25 -7.98
C PRO A 66 -7.96 23.49 -9.32
N ALA A 67 -7.50 24.13 -10.40
CA ALA A 67 -7.45 23.49 -11.72
C ALA A 67 -6.47 22.28 -11.76
N MET A 68 -5.36 22.37 -11.00
CA MET A 68 -4.43 21.25 -10.85
C MET A 68 -5.08 20.09 -10.11
N VAL A 69 -5.82 20.33 -9.03
CA VAL A 69 -6.53 19.27 -8.29
C VAL A 69 -7.51 18.55 -9.21
N GLU A 70 -8.33 19.28 -9.95
CA GLU A 70 -9.25 18.68 -10.92
C GLU A 70 -8.54 17.89 -12.02
N ALA A 71 -7.47 18.43 -12.58
CA ALA A 71 -6.69 17.72 -13.60
C ALA A 71 -6.08 16.42 -13.04
N PHE A 72 -5.54 16.45 -11.83
CA PHE A 72 -4.96 15.30 -11.16
C PHE A 72 -6.02 14.26 -10.83
N ASP A 73 -7.20 14.68 -10.39
CA ASP A 73 -8.30 13.77 -10.13
C ASP A 73 -8.80 13.09 -11.42
N ARG A 74 -9.05 13.85 -12.47
CA ARG A 74 -9.48 13.31 -13.79
C ARG A 74 -8.46 12.32 -14.38
N LEU A 75 -7.17 12.58 -14.21
CA LEU A 75 -6.10 11.70 -14.64
C LEU A 75 -5.90 10.52 -13.67
N GLY A 76 -6.56 10.51 -12.52
CA GLY A 76 -6.40 9.49 -11.48
C GLY A 76 -5.06 9.55 -10.78
N LEU A 77 -4.39 10.72 -10.70
CA LEU A 77 -3.05 10.85 -10.12
C LEU A 77 -3.06 10.72 -8.60
N PHE A 78 -4.18 10.96 -7.92
CA PHE A 78 -4.35 10.68 -6.50
C PHE A 78 -4.58 9.20 -6.18
N ARG A 79 -4.73 8.36 -7.22
CA ARG A 79 -4.94 6.92 -7.15
C ARG A 79 -4.22 6.17 -8.29
N ILE A 80 -3.02 6.61 -8.64
CA ILE A 80 -2.28 6.09 -9.82
C ILE A 80 -2.23 4.57 -9.83
N PHE A 81 -1.86 3.96 -8.71
CA PHE A 81 -1.63 2.51 -8.62
C PHE A 81 -2.91 1.66 -8.79
N SER A 82 -4.09 2.29 -8.67
CA SER A 82 -5.40 1.69 -8.93
C SER A 82 -6.10 2.25 -10.17
N ALA A 83 -5.50 3.24 -10.85
CA ALA A 83 -6.06 3.82 -12.06
C ALA A 83 -6.10 2.79 -13.20
N SER A 84 -7.23 2.73 -13.92
CA SER A 84 -7.45 1.73 -14.97
C SER A 84 -6.40 1.77 -16.08
N TRP A 85 -5.94 2.96 -16.44
CA TRP A 85 -4.88 3.10 -17.44
C TRP A 85 -3.52 2.57 -16.96
N PHE A 86 -3.18 2.72 -15.68
CA PHE A 86 -1.95 2.18 -15.10
C PHE A 86 -2.00 0.65 -15.02
N VAL A 87 -3.12 0.10 -14.56
CA VAL A 87 -3.36 -1.35 -14.56
C VAL A 87 -3.27 -1.91 -15.97
N LEU A 88 -3.84 -1.20 -16.98
CA LEU A 88 -3.74 -1.60 -18.37
C LEU A 88 -2.28 -1.65 -18.85
N LEU A 89 -1.44 -0.67 -18.50
CA LEU A 89 -0.01 -0.70 -18.83
C LEU A 89 0.68 -1.93 -18.25
N LEU A 90 0.38 -2.28 -16.98
CA LEU A 90 0.92 -3.50 -16.36
C LEU A 90 0.45 -4.77 -17.06
N VAL A 91 -0.82 -4.87 -17.43
CA VAL A 91 -1.37 -6.01 -18.17
C VAL A 91 -0.69 -6.15 -19.53
N VAL A 92 -0.55 -5.05 -20.28
CA VAL A 92 0.13 -5.04 -21.58
C VAL A 92 1.60 -5.42 -21.42
N LEU A 93 2.27 -4.99 -20.35
CA LEU A 93 3.65 -5.39 -20.05
C LEU A 93 3.74 -6.91 -19.82
N VAL A 94 2.84 -7.48 -19.03
CA VAL A 94 2.80 -8.95 -18.81
C VAL A 94 2.63 -9.70 -20.12
N ILE A 95 1.68 -9.27 -20.95
CA ILE A 95 1.44 -9.86 -22.27
C ILE A 95 2.69 -9.75 -23.14
N ALA A 96 3.35 -8.59 -23.17
CA ALA A 96 4.58 -8.40 -23.94
C ALA A 96 5.71 -9.31 -23.45
N ILE A 97 5.88 -9.48 -22.14
CA ILE A 97 6.89 -10.39 -21.56
C ILE A 97 6.59 -11.84 -21.95
N VAL A 98 5.33 -12.28 -21.88
CA VAL A 98 4.92 -13.63 -22.29
C VAL A 98 5.20 -13.84 -23.78
N CYS A 99 4.78 -12.92 -24.65
CA CYS A 99 5.03 -12.99 -26.09
C CYS A 99 6.54 -13.03 -26.41
N CYS A 100 7.32 -12.16 -25.76
CA CYS A 100 8.79 -12.16 -25.90
C CYS A 100 9.41 -13.49 -25.46
N THR A 101 8.92 -14.06 -24.37
CA THR A 101 9.41 -15.33 -23.83
C THR A 101 9.11 -16.45 -24.81
N LEU A 102 7.88 -16.54 -25.31
CA LEU A 102 7.47 -17.55 -26.27
C LEU A 102 8.27 -17.46 -27.59
N ASP A 103 8.49 -16.25 -28.10
CA ASP A 103 9.27 -16.05 -29.34
C ASP A 103 10.75 -16.41 -29.17
N ARG A 104 11.35 -16.10 -28.01
CA ARG A 104 12.78 -16.30 -27.78
C ARG A 104 13.13 -17.71 -27.32
N THR A 105 12.24 -18.39 -26.63
CA THR A 105 12.51 -19.72 -26.05
C THR A 105 13.03 -20.73 -27.09
N PRO A 106 12.44 -20.90 -28.30
CA PRO A 106 12.94 -21.86 -29.28
C PRO A 106 14.34 -21.52 -29.80
N ARG A 107 14.67 -20.22 -29.90
CA ARG A 107 15.99 -19.76 -30.35
C ARG A 107 17.04 -20.00 -29.26
N LEU A 108 16.72 -19.67 -28.01
CA LEU A 108 17.60 -19.90 -26.85
C LEU A 108 17.83 -21.40 -26.64
N TRP A 109 16.77 -22.21 -26.76
CA TRP A 109 16.88 -23.66 -26.63
C TRP A 109 17.83 -24.26 -27.67
N ARG A 110 17.72 -23.82 -28.92
CA ARG A 110 18.67 -24.23 -29.97
C ARG A 110 20.11 -23.82 -29.66
N GLN A 111 20.33 -22.69 -29.03
CA GLN A 111 21.67 -22.25 -28.61
C GLN A 111 22.24 -23.00 -27.43
N VAL A 112 21.41 -23.64 -26.61
CA VAL A 112 21.83 -24.53 -25.50
C VAL A 112 22.22 -25.92 -26.02
N GLN A 113 21.64 -26.31 -27.16
CA GLN A 113 22.01 -27.59 -27.80
C GLN A 113 23.49 -27.57 -28.21
N PRO A 114 24.11 -28.75 -28.29
CA PRO A 114 25.47 -28.83 -28.77
C PRO A 114 25.64 -28.15 -30.12
N GLY A 115 26.62 -27.26 -30.22
CA GLY A 115 26.94 -26.65 -31.50
C GLY A 115 27.42 -27.64 -32.52
N ARG A 116 27.42 -27.24 -33.80
CA ARG A 116 27.97 -28.04 -34.87
C ARG A 116 29.48 -28.21 -34.64
N VAL A 117 29.96 -29.44 -34.59
CA VAL A 117 31.36 -29.74 -34.35
C VAL A 117 32.21 -29.43 -35.55
N ASP A 118 31.73 -29.78 -36.74
CA ASP A 118 32.37 -29.52 -38.03
C ASP A 118 32.07 -28.08 -38.50
N GLN A 119 33.09 -27.27 -38.57
CA GLN A 119 33.01 -25.91 -39.08
C GLN A 119 33.74 -25.78 -40.42
N PRO A 120 33.29 -24.94 -41.35
CA PRO A 120 33.99 -24.71 -42.61
C PRO A 120 35.36 -24.05 -42.36
N LEU A 121 36.34 -24.35 -43.21
CA LEU A 121 37.73 -23.80 -43.06
C LEU A 121 37.79 -22.28 -42.86
N PRO A 122 36.97 -21.46 -43.55
CA PRO A 122 36.97 -20.01 -43.31
C PRO A 122 36.60 -19.60 -41.86
N PHE A 123 35.94 -20.47 -41.09
CA PHE A 123 35.67 -20.22 -39.66
C PHE A 123 36.93 -20.10 -38.85
N PHE A 124 38.02 -20.75 -39.27
CA PHE A 124 39.34 -20.76 -38.58
C PHE A 124 40.33 -19.75 -39.14
N ASP A 125 39.89 -18.83 -40.01
CA ASP A 125 40.79 -17.77 -40.54
C ASP A 125 41.39 -16.96 -39.39
N PRO A 126 42.74 -16.96 -39.23
CA PRO A 126 43.38 -16.25 -38.17
C PRO A 126 43.25 -14.71 -38.24
N ARG A 127 42.76 -14.17 -39.37
CA ARG A 127 42.39 -12.74 -39.49
C ARG A 127 41.12 -12.38 -38.74
N LEU A 128 40.29 -13.36 -38.37
CA LEU A 128 39.12 -13.12 -37.58
C LEU A 128 39.53 -13.01 -36.10
N SER A 129 38.79 -12.19 -35.32
CA SER A 129 39.01 -12.08 -33.90
C SER A 129 38.90 -13.45 -33.19
N ASP A 130 39.69 -13.64 -32.16
CA ASP A 130 39.68 -14.82 -31.29
C ASP A 130 39.99 -16.15 -32.02
N ARG A 131 40.80 -16.09 -33.07
CA ARG A 131 41.29 -17.23 -33.82
C ARG A 131 42.83 -17.22 -33.89
N ALA A 132 43.36 -18.40 -33.81
CA ALA A 132 44.82 -18.58 -33.92
C ALA A 132 45.16 -19.91 -34.65
N VAL A 133 46.25 -19.91 -35.39
CA VAL A 133 46.91 -21.13 -35.89
C VAL A 133 48.17 -21.32 -35.07
N LEU A 134 48.36 -22.51 -34.56
CA LEU A 134 49.57 -22.91 -33.84
C LEU A 134 50.30 -23.97 -34.62
N ASP A 135 51.48 -23.61 -35.17
CA ASP A 135 52.35 -24.53 -35.87
C ASP A 135 53.27 -25.30 -34.93
N GLY A 136 53.63 -26.52 -35.28
CA GLY A 136 54.56 -27.35 -34.52
C GLY A 136 53.98 -27.97 -33.21
N VAL A 137 52.66 -27.89 -33.01
CA VAL A 137 52.00 -28.45 -31.85
C VAL A 137 51.58 -29.91 -32.15
N THR A 138 52.12 -30.86 -31.37
CA THR A 138 51.84 -32.32 -31.51
C THR A 138 50.78 -32.82 -30.53
N LEU A 139 49.75 -31.98 -30.19
CA LEU A 139 48.66 -32.37 -29.28
C LEU A 139 47.69 -33.28 -30.00
N SER A 140 47.37 -34.41 -29.41
CA SER A 140 46.33 -35.27 -29.88
C SER A 140 44.94 -34.67 -29.54
N ALA A 141 43.90 -35.00 -30.35
CA ALA A 141 42.54 -34.60 -30.08
C ALA A 141 42.05 -35.06 -28.70
N ASP A 142 42.55 -36.20 -28.23
CA ASP A 142 42.21 -36.74 -26.90
C ASP A 142 42.81 -35.94 -25.75
N GLU A 143 44.03 -35.41 -25.93
CA GLU A 143 44.66 -34.52 -24.94
C GLU A 143 43.92 -33.21 -24.82
N VAL A 144 43.57 -32.60 -25.95
CA VAL A 144 42.74 -31.37 -25.99
C VAL A 144 41.40 -31.61 -25.34
N ALA A 145 40.73 -32.73 -25.68
CA ALA A 145 39.45 -33.08 -25.11
C ALA A 145 39.51 -33.29 -23.58
N ARG A 146 40.59 -33.97 -23.10
CA ARG A 146 40.85 -34.13 -21.66
C ARG A 146 41.09 -32.84 -20.95
N ALA A 147 41.89 -31.95 -21.53
CA ALA A 147 42.18 -30.62 -20.97
C ALA A 147 40.90 -29.79 -20.83
N LEU A 148 40.05 -29.77 -21.85
CA LEU A 148 38.74 -29.08 -21.83
C LEU A 148 37.80 -29.67 -20.78
N ARG A 149 37.69 -31.02 -20.68
CA ARG A 149 36.86 -31.69 -19.66
C ARG A 149 37.29 -31.36 -18.23
N ARG A 150 38.61 -31.32 -17.97
CA ARG A 150 39.17 -30.89 -16.66
C ARG A 150 38.73 -29.48 -16.27
N ARG A 151 38.52 -28.60 -17.27
CA ARG A 151 38.00 -27.23 -17.09
C ARG A 151 36.47 -27.14 -17.14
N ARG A 152 35.78 -28.29 -17.00
CA ARG A 152 34.31 -28.37 -16.99
C ARG A 152 33.63 -27.95 -18.31
N TYR A 153 34.32 -28.09 -19.45
CA TYR A 153 33.69 -27.94 -20.76
C TYR A 153 32.96 -29.25 -21.12
N ARG A 154 31.79 -29.12 -21.73
CA ARG A 154 31.13 -30.19 -22.47
C ARG A 154 31.86 -30.34 -23.79
N VAL A 155 32.47 -31.53 -24.04
CA VAL A 155 33.34 -31.75 -25.16
C VAL A 155 32.67 -32.68 -26.16
N GLN A 156 32.68 -32.28 -27.42
CA GLN A 156 32.34 -33.09 -28.58
C GLN A 156 33.56 -33.21 -29.48
N ARG A 157 33.68 -34.35 -30.14
CA ARG A 157 34.73 -34.56 -31.13
C ARG A 157 34.19 -35.28 -32.36
N ARG A 158 34.80 -35.02 -33.51
CA ARG A 158 34.58 -35.74 -34.74
C ARG A 158 35.92 -35.99 -35.41
N VAL A 159 36.24 -37.25 -35.67
CA VAL A 159 37.42 -37.63 -36.45
C VAL A 159 37.07 -37.52 -37.92
N LEU A 160 37.91 -36.83 -38.68
CA LEU A 160 37.68 -36.56 -40.11
C LEU A 160 38.43 -37.53 -40.99
N ALA A 161 39.63 -37.93 -40.55
CA ALA A 161 40.44 -38.89 -41.31
C ALA A 161 40.42 -40.30 -40.62
N PRO A 162 40.36 -41.39 -41.38
CA PRO A 162 40.37 -42.76 -40.81
C PRO A 162 41.62 -43.06 -39.97
N ASP A 163 42.75 -42.43 -40.25
CA ASP A 163 44.02 -42.53 -39.56
C ASP A 163 44.07 -41.69 -38.27
N GLY A 164 43.02 -40.89 -37.99
CA GLY A 164 42.96 -40.00 -36.86
C GLY A 164 43.81 -38.71 -36.97
N SER A 165 44.49 -38.50 -38.13
CA SER A 165 45.37 -37.35 -38.38
C SER A 165 44.67 -36.00 -38.34
N THR A 166 43.34 -35.97 -38.60
CA THR A 166 42.54 -34.74 -38.58
C THR A 166 41.28 -34.98 -37.72
N ALA A 167 41.11 -34.18 -36.71
CA ALA A 167 39.96 -34.23 -35.84
C ALA A 167 39.48 -32.83 -35.43
N TRP A 168 38.17 -32.71 -35.25
CA TRP A 168 37.53 -31.54 -34.70
C TRP A 168 37.23 -31.77 -33.23
N VAL A 169 37.59 -30.79 -32.37
CA VAL A 169 37.26 -30.81 -30.94
C VAL A 169 36.55 -29.50 -30.59
N GLN A 170 35.34 -29.62 -30.09
CA GLN A 170 34.56 -28.52 -29.60
C GLN A 170 34.37 -28.59 -28.11
N GLY A 171 34.66 -27.52 -27.39
CA GLY A 171 34.35 -27.36 -25.97
C GLY A 171 33.33 -26.26 -25.75
N ASP A 172 32.26 -26.58 -25.04
CA ASP A 172 31.17 -25.65 -24.69
C ASP A 172 30.97 -25.64 -23.16
N ARG A 173 30.85 -24.46 -22.57
CA ARG A 173 30.70 -24.31 -21.11
C ARG A 173 29.66 -23.22 -20.80
N ASN A 174 28.89 -23.44 -19.73
CA ASN A 174 27.88 -22.52 -19.24
C ASN A 174 26.72 -22.24 -20.24
N GLN A 175 26.45 -23.17 -21.14
CA GLN A 175 25.42 -23.04 -22.18
C GLN A 175 24.04 -22.73 -21.59
N TYR A 176 23.72 -23.26 -20.39
CA TYR A 176 22.46 -23.01 -19.71
C TYR A 176 22.32 -21.59 -19.15
N ALA A 177 23.44 -20.84 -19.02
CA ALA A 177 23.37 -19.45 -18.59
C ALA A 177 22.53 -18.58 -19.54
N LYS A 178 22.43 -18.98 -20.82
CA LYS A 178 21.55 -18.32 -21.81
C LYS A 178 20.07 -18.39 -21.45
N LEU A 179 19.66 -19.39 -20.64
CA LEU A 179 18.30 -19.54 -20.17
C LEU A 179 17.97 -18.61 -18.97
N ALA A 180 18.98 -17.92 -18.39
CA ALA A 180 18.77 -17.01 -17.28
C ALA A 180 17.74 -15.91 -17.62
N THR A 181 17.70 -15.43 -18.87
CA THR A 181 16.70 -14.47 -19.34
C THR A 181 15.27 -15.00 -19.17
N LEU A 182 15.05 -16.29 -19.44
CA LEU A 182 13.73 -16.90 -19.26
C LEU A 182 13.35 -16.96 -17.79
N LEU A 183 14.32 -17.26 -16.91
CA LEU A 183 14.10 -17.26 -15.47
C LEU A 183 13.76 -15.86 -14.94
N THR A 184 14.44 -14.82 -15.44
CA THR A 184 14.14 -13.41 -15.10
C THR A 184 12.73 -13.03 -15.54
N HIS A 185 12.33 -13.39 -16.75
CA HIS A 185 10.96 -13.12 -17.25
C HIS A 185 9.91 -13.86 -16.42
N LEU A 186 10.14 -15.14 -16.12
CA LEU A 186 9.24 -15.91 -15.26
C LEU A 186 9.11 -15.28 -13.88
N GLY A 187 10.23 -14.87 -13.28
CA GLY A 187 10.24 -14.18 -11.98
C GLY A 187 9.43 -12.89 -12.01
N LEU A 188 9.56 -12.09 -13.06
CA LEU A 188 8.79 -10.85 -13.20
C LEU A 188 7.29 -11.11 -13.39
N ILE A 189 6.91 -12.12 -14.20
CA ILE A 189 5.51 -12.53 -14.36
C ILE A 189 4.92 -12.98 -13.01
N LEU A 190 5.65 -13.83 -12.27
CA LEU A 190 5.20 -14.30 -10.96
C LEU A 190 5.09 -13.16 -9.93
N PHE A 191 6.02 -12.20 -9.98
CA PHE A 191 5.98 -11.02 -9.12
C PHE A 191 4.73 -10.17 -9.40
N LEU A 192 4.44 -9.86 -10.66
CA LEU A 192 3.26 -9.09 -11.05
C LEU A 192 1.96 -9.85 -10.77
N ALA A 193 1.92 -11.15 -11.04
CA ALA A 193 0.79 -12.00 -10.69
C ALA A 193 0.56 -12.05 -9.17
N GLY A 194 1.62 -12.16 -8.38
CA GLY A 194 1.55 -12.09 -6.92
C GLY A 194 0.99 -10.76 -6.42
N GLY A 195 1.41 -9.65 -7.01
CA GLY A 195 0.83 -8.33 -6.73
C GLY A 195 -0.66 -8.26 -7.06
N ALA A 196 -1.08 -8.77 -8.22
CA ALA A 196 -2.49 -8.83 -8.60
C ALA A 196 -3.32 -9.69 -7.65
N VAL A 197 -2.81 -10.85 -7.23
CA VAL A 197 -3.45 -11.70 -6.22
C VAL A 197 -3.57 -10.98 -4.88
N THR A 198 -2.53 -10.26 -4.46
CA THR A 198 -2.55 -9.47 -3.22
C THR A 198 -3.65 -8.39 -3.26
N VAL A 199 -3.80 -7.68 -4.38
CA VAL A 199 -4.85 -6.66 -4.53
C VAL A 199 -6.24 -7.29 -4.59
N ALA A 200 -6.40 -8.40 -5.31
CA ALA A 200 -7.71 -9.04 -5.52
C ALA A 200 -8.21 -9.81 -4.28
N LEU A 201 -7.33 -10.45 -3.53
CA LEU A 201 -7.66 -11.31 -2.39
C LEU A 201 -7.20 -10.75 -1.05
N GLY A 202 -6.40 -9.69 -1.06
CA GLY A 202 -5.92 -9.01 0.13
C GLY A 202 -7.07 -8.26 0.83
N PHE A 203 -6.94 -8.12 2.13
CA PHE A 203 -7.78 -7.28 2.95
C PHE A 203 -6.92 -6.21 3.62
N GLU A 204 -7.36 -4.98 3.53
CA GLU A 204 -6.72 -3.85 4.18
C GLU A 204 -7.80 -2.89 4.67
N THR A 205 -7.71 -2.53 5.94
CA THR A 205 -8.61 -1.56 6.55
C THR A 205 -7.86 -0.70 7.56
N VAL A 206 -8.45 0.44 7.86
CA VAL A 206 -8.00 1.34 8.93
C VAL A 206 -9.04 1.28 10.03
N VAL A 207 -8.60 0.98 11.23
CA VAL A 207 -9.47 0.91 12.41
C VAL A 207 -8.99 1.95 13.41
N PHE A 208 -9.88 2.86 13.78
CA PHE A 208 -9.64 3.83 14.83
C PHE A 208 -10.07 3.23 16.17
N VAL A 209 -9.16 3.21 17.13
CA VAL A 209 -9.42 2.62 18.45
C VAL A 209 -8.88 3.54 19.53
N GLY A 210 -9.75 3.97 20.45
CA GLY A 210 -9.35 4.72 21.64
C GLY A 210 -8.60 3.83 22.64
N GLU A 211 -7.82 4.44 23.53
CA GLU A 211 -7.22 3.70 24.66
C GLU A 211 -8.29 3.04 25.53
N GLY A 212 -8.06 1.80 25.90
CA GLY A 212 -9.01 0.97 26.66
C GLY A 212 -10.16 0.40 25.82
N GLN A 213 -10.34 0.87 24.58
CA GLN A 213 -11.44 0.48 23.69
C GLN A 213 -11.10 -0.73 22.85
N THR A 214 -12.17 -1.40 22.40
CA THR A 214 -12.10 -2.54 21.49
C THR A 214 -12.87 -2.23 20.21
N ALA A 215 -12.31 -2.58 19.07
CA ALA A 215 -12.97 -2.42 17.77
C ALA A 215 -12.84 -3.68 16.92
N PRO A 216 -13.86 -3.99 16.09
CA PRO A 216 -13.80 -5.11 15.16
C PRO A 216 -12.89 -4.79 13.98
N VAL A 217 -12.11 -5.78 13.53
CA VAL A 217 -11.23 -5.66 12.36
C VAL A 217 -12.02 -5.70 11.05
N ARG A 218 -13.15 -6.42 11.03
CA ARG A 218 -14.09 -6.49 9.91
C ARG A 218 -15.48 -6.04 10.38
N PRO A 219 -16.42 -5.79 9.47
CA PRO A 219 -17.78 -5.49 9.84
C PRO A 219 -18.34 -6.51 10.84
N VAL A 220 -19.10 -6.03 11.79
CA VAL A 220 -19.76 -6.88 12.80
C VAL A 220 -20.61 -7.95 12.11
N GLY A 221 -20.54 -9.19 12.60
CA GLY A 221 -21.23 -10.34 12.00
C GLY A 221 -20.38 -11.14 11.00
N THR A 222 -19.16 -10.69 10.67
CA THR A 222 -18.23 -11.48 9.84
C THR A 222 -17.75 -12.70 10.63
N PRO A 223 -17.91 -13.93 10.14
CA PRO A 223 -17.43 -15.13 10.83
C PRO A 223 -15.92 -15.09 11.05
N GLY A 224 -15.45 -15.49 12.24
CA GLY A 224 -14.04 -15.50 12.59
C GLY A 224 -13.42 -14.09 12.66
N ASN A 225 -14.24 -13.06 12.90
CA ASN A 225 -13.76 -11.69 13.04
C ASN A 225 -12.86 -11.55 14.25
N LEU A 226 -11.78 -10.78 14.08
CA LEU A 226 -10.90 -10.40 15.17
C LEU A 226 -11.37 -9.09 15.79
N LEU A 227 -11.20 -8.96 17.09
CA LEU A 227 -11.35 -7.72 17.82
C LEU A 227 -9.96 -7.23 18.25
N VAL A 228 -9.70 -5.95 18.08
CA VAL A 228 -8.47 -5.32 18.54
C VAL A 228 -8.76 -4.40 19.70
N LYS A 229 -7.93 -4.46 20.73
CA LYS A 229 -7.98 -3.57 21.88
C LYS A 229 -6.67 -2.83 22.02
N VAL A 230 -6.74 -1.52 22.12
CA VAL A 230 -5.60 -0.68 22.51
C VAL A 230 -5.59 -0.57 24.04
N ASN A 231 -4.66 -1.25 24.69
CA ASN A 231 -4.54 -1.19 26.16
C ASN A 231 -3.95 0.14 26.62
N SER A 232 -2.89 0.58 25.96
CA SER A 232 -2.25 1.88 26.21
C SER A 232 -1.47 2.39 25.02
N PHE A 233 -1.26 3.68 24.98
CA PHE A 233 -0.34 4.36 24.06
C PHE A 233 0.69 5.20 24.78
N ARG A 234 1.87 5.17 24.25
CA ARG A 234 2.98 5.96 24.74
C ARG A 234 3.73 6.62 23.58
N MET A 235 4.00 7.89 23.76
CA MET A 235 4.82 8.68 22.83
C MET A 235 5.93 9.35 23.64
N PRO A 236 7.01 8.61 23.97
CA PRO A 236 8.14 9.20 24.65
C PRO A 236 8.75 10.31 23.80
N LEU A 237 9.10 11.42 24.44
CA LEU A 237 9.71 12.57 23.79
C LEU A 237 11.21 12.56 23.99
N ARG A 238 11.95 13.06 23.02
CA ARG A 238 13.36 13.40 23.13
C ARG A 238 13.54 14.69 23.92
N ALA A 239 14.78 15.00 24.28
CA ALA A 239 15.10 16.22 25.00
C ALA A 239 14.73 17.52 24.22
N ASP A 240 14.66 17.45 22.92
CA ASP A 240 14.24 18.54 22.03
C ASP A 240 12.69 18.65 21.87
N GLY A 241 11.93 17.81 22.56
CA GLY A 241 10.47 17.77 22.49
C GLY A 241 9.91 16.98 21.30
N THR A 242 10.75 16.42 20.43
CA THR A 242 10.30 15.60 19.32
C THR A 242 9.96 14.18 19.78
N PRO A 243 8.97 13.50 19.14
CA PRO A 243 8.69 12.11 19.45
C PRO A 243 9.90 11.21 19.23
N ALA A 244 10.26 10.42 20.23
CA ALA A 244 11.32 9.40 20.13
C ALA A 244 10.79 8.12 19.51
N ASP A 245 9.55 7.76 19.84
CA ASP A 245 8.91 6.54 19.38
C ASP A 245 7.38 6.65 19.53
N PHE A 246 6.66 5.72 18.91
CA PHE A 246 5.23 5.56 19.06
C PHE A 246 4.95 4.10 19.42
N VAL A 247 4.51 3.84 20.63
CA VAL A 247 4.33 2.50 21.17
C VAL A 247 2.87 2.27 21.54
N THR A 248 2.26 1.25 20.96
CA THR A 248 0.89 0.81 21.25
C THR A 248 0.91 -0.58 21.85
N ASP A 249 0.45 -0.74 23.08
CA ASP A 249 0.13 -2.05 23.65
C ASP A 249 -1.20 -2.52 23.05
N LEU A 250 -1.11 -3.46 22.10
CA LEU A 250 -2.23 -3.98 21.32
C LEU A 250 -2.53 -5.41 21.72
N SER A 251 -3.76 -5.69 22.13
CA SER A 251 -4.30 -7.05 22.28
C SER A 251 -5.26 -7.38 21.15
N VAL A 252 -5.18 -8.62 20.67
CA VAL A 252 -6.08 -9.17 19.67
C VAL A 252 -6.88 -10.30 20.27
N PHE A 253 -8.18 -10.26 20.07
CA PHE A 253 -9.13 -11.25 20.58
C PHE A 253 -9.84 -11.97 19.44
N GLN A 254 -10.11 -13.24 19.63
CA GLN A 254 -11.00 -14.03 18.81
C GLN A 254 -11.97 -14.79 19.72
N ASP A 255 -13.25 -14.71 19.42
CA ASP A 255 -14.30 -15.38 20.20
C ASP A 255 -14.20 -15.15 21.73
N GLY A 256 -13.84 -13.90 22.10
CA GLY A 256 -13.69 -13.49 23.51
C GLY A 256 -12.35 -13.88 24.18
N THR A 257 -11.49 -14.61 23.49
CA THR A 257 -10.19 -15.05 24.00
C THR A 257 -9.06 -14.19 23.42
N GLU A 258 -8.14 -13.71 24.26
CA GLU A 258 -6.93 -13.03 23.79
C GLU A 258 -6.01 -14.03 23.08
N VAL A 259 -5.80 -13.82 21.78
CA VAL A 259 -4.98 -14.69 20.93
C VAL A 259 -3.57 -14.15 20.71
N ALA A 260 -3.38 -12.85 20.89
CA ALA A 260 -2.05 -12.22 20.82
C ALA A 260 -2.05 -10.87 21.52
N ARG A 261 -0.88 -10.49 22.05
CA ARG A 261 -0.60 -9.15 22.60
C ARG A 261 0.83 -8.74 22.30
N LYS A 262 1.03 -7.49 21.92
CA LYS A 262 2.36 -6.94 21.66
C LYS A 262 2.36 -5.41 21.78
N ASP A 263 3.47 -4.87 22.27
CA ASP A 263 3.82 -3.46 22.07
C ASP A 263 4.21 -3.25 20.60
N ILE A 264 3.28 -2.81 19.76
CA ILE A 264 3.57 -2.50 18.35
C ILE A 264 4.18 -1.10 18.22
N ARG A 265 5.06 -0.94 17.24
CA ARG A 265 5.78 0.31 16.92
C ARG A 265 5.75 0.58 15.43
N VAL A 266 6.25 1.74 15.04
CA VAL A 266 6.52 2.02 13.63
C VAL A 266 7.52 0.97 13.10
N ASN A 267 7.15 0.28 12.01
CA ASN A 267 7.92 -0.82 11.40
C ASN A 267 8.08 -2.10 12.26
N ASP A 268 7.38 -2.21 13.39
CA ASP A 268 7.35 -3.42 14.20
C ASP A 268 5.90 -3.85 14.49
N PRO A 269 5.23 -4.46 13.52
CA PRO A 269 3.82 -4.84 13.60
C PRO A 269 3.59 -6.09 14.47
N LEU A 270 2.33 -6.34 14.81
CA LEU A 270 1.86 -7.62 15.35
C LEU A 270 1.30 -8.48 14.21
N GLU A 271 1.83 -9.69 14.08
CA GLU A 271 1.34 -10.69 13.13
C GLU A 271 0.61 -11.80 13.87
N VAL A 272 -0.65 -12.01 13.52
CA VAL A 272 -1.48 -13.08 14.11
C VAL A 272 -2.54 -13.54 13.13
N GLN A 273 -2.71 -14.86 12.99
CA GLN A 273 -3.72 -15.50 12.14
C GLN A 273 -3.80 -14.97 10.69
N GLY A 274 -2.65 -14.61 10.11
CA GLY A 274 -2.55 -14.08 8.76
C GLY A 274 -2.94 -12.61 8.63
N TYR A 275 -3.19 -11.91 9.74
CA TYR A 275 -3.31 -10.46 9.78
C TYR A 275 -2.02 -9.83 10.28
N VAL A 276 -1.73 -8.66 9.76
CA VAL A 276 -0.61 -7.82 10.19
C VAL A 276 -1.17 -6.49 10.66
N PHE A 277 -0.98 -6.19 11.93
CA PHE A 277 -1.46 -4.96 12.58
C PHE A 277 -0.32 -3.96 12.68
N HIS A 278 -0.43 -2.89 11.90
CA HIS A 278 0.54 -1.80 11.91
C HIS A 278 0.00 -0.61 12.69
N GLN A 279 0.88 0.08 13.42
CA GLN A 279 0.59 1.42 13.87
C GLN A 279 0.70 2.38 12.69
N ASN A 280 -0.39 3.11 12.40
CA ASN A 280 -0.45 4.00 11.23
C ASN A 280 -0.46 5.47 11.63
N THR A 281 -1.39 5.88 12.51
CA THR A 281 -1.52 7.27 12.95
C THR A 281 -2.04 7.35 14.38
N PHE A 282 -2.05 8.54 14.93
CA PHE A 282 -2.64 8.84 16.22
C PHE A 282 -3.29 10.23 16.17
N GLY A 283 -4.26 10.46 17.01
CA GLY A 283 -4.95 11.75 17.11
C GLY A 283 -5.59 11.94 18.49
N PRO A 284 -6.09 13.14 18.78
CA PRO A 284 -6.80 13.39 20.02
C PRO A 284 -8.15 12.67 20.05
N ALA A 285 -8.59 12.29 21.23
CA ALA A 285 -9.94 11.83 21.51
C ALA A 285 -10.42 12.47 22.79
N VAL A 286 -11.73 12.57 22.97
CA VAL A 286 -12.35 13.05 24.20
C VAL A 286 -13.32 12.00 24.71
N ASP A 287 -13.20 11.65 25.98
CA ASP A 287 -14.21 10.80 26.61
C ASP A 287 -15.48 11.62 26.82
N LEU A 288 -16.58 11.11 26.34
CA LEU A 288 -17.90 11.69 26.54
C LEU A 288 -18.81 10.71 27.26
N THR A 289 -19.65 11.25 28.11
CA THR A 289 -20.79 10.50 28.66
C THR A 289 -22.05 11.29 28.37
N ILE A 290 -22.99 10.67 27.68
CA ILE A 290 -24.26 11.28 27.27
C ILE A 290 -25.38 10.60 28.06
N HIS A 291 -26.15 11.38 28.75
CA HIS A 291 -27.34 10.95 29.47
C HIS A 291 -28.61 11.46 28.80
N ALA A 292 -29.65 10.67 28.83
CA ALA A 292 -31.01 11.08 28.45
C ALA A 292 -31.59 12.04 29.52
N PRO A 293 -32.68 12.76 29.21
CA PRO A 293 -33.32 13.66 30.15
C PRO A 293 -33.82 13.00 31.44
N ASP A 294 -34.14 11.72 31.38
CA ASP A 294 -34.53 10.90 32.52
C ASP A 294 -33.36 10.45 33.40
N GLY A 295 -32.10 10.81 33.01
CA GLY A 295 -30.89 10.42 33.67
C GLY A 295 -30.32 9.08 33.16
N GLY A 296 -31.01 8.38 32.28
CA GLY A 296 -30.52 7.14 31.68
C GLY A 296 -29.25 7.34 30.88
N LEU A 297 -28.30 6.42 30.97
CA LEU A 297 -27.08 6.45 30.18
C LEU A 297 -27.40 6.12 28.71
N VAL A 298 -27.14 7.04 27.78
CA VAL A 298 -27.29 6.86 26.34
C VAL A 298 -26.01 6.32 25.71
N TRP A 299 -24.89 6.94 26.10
CA TRP A 299 -23.59 6.55 25.56
C TRP A 299 -22.44 6.98 26.49
N THR A 300 -21.37 6.21 26.52
CA THR A 300 -20.14 6.58 27.17
C THR A 300 -18.95 5.99 26.41
N GLY A 301 -17.92 6.78 26.21
CA GLY A 301 -16.71 6.35 25.52
C GLY A 301 -15.92 7.50 24.90
N PRO A 302 -14.78 7.20 24.26
CA PRO A 302 -14.02 8.20 23.55
C PRO A 302 -14.67 8.55 22.21
N LEU A 303 -14.89 9.83 21.98
CA LEU A 303 -15.15 10.39 20.67
C LEU A 303 -13.81 10.76 20.04
N LEU A 304 -13.52 10.18 18.90
CA LEU A 304 -12.32 10.45 18.14
C LEU A 304 -12.43 11.81 17.46
N LEU A 305 -11.36 12.61 17.53
CA LEU A 305 -11.25 13.89 16.83
C LEU A 305 -10.34 13.66 15.62
N ASP A 306 -10.83 12.87 14.68
CA ASP A 306 -10.09 12.38 13.51
C ASP A 306 -10.15 13.32 12.31
N ASP A 307 -10.88 14.41 12.44
CA ASP A 307 -11.04 15.47 11.44
C ASP A 307 -10.55 16.82 11.96
N GLN A 308 -10.54 17.85 11.11
CA GLN A 308 -10.23 19.23 11.45
C GLN A 308 -11.30 20.18 10.94
N LEU A 309 -11.83 20.99 11.83
CA LEU A 309 -12.72 22.09 11.50
C LEU A 309 -12.06 23.43 11.83
N ALA A 310 -11.84 24.27 10.80
CA ALA A 310 -11.15 25.56 10.95
C ALA A 310 -9.77 25.47 11.66
N GLY A 311 -9.04 24.35 11.44
CA GLY A 311 -7.72 24.12 12.05
C GLY A 311 -7.77 23.58 13.49
N PHE A 312 -8.94 23.25 14.01
CA PHE A 312 -9.12 22.63 15.32
C PHE A 312 -9.49 21.14 15.16
N PRO A 313 -8.95 20.25 15.99
CA PRO A 313 -9.35 18.85 16.00
C PRO A 313 -10.86 18.72 16.21
N SER A 314 -11.52 17.97 15.37
CA SER A 314 -12.97 17.76 15.38
C SER A 314 -13.33 16.29 15.19
N GLY A 315 -14.49 15.91 15.69
CA GLY A 315 -15.04 14.57 15.53
C GLY A 315 -16.55 14.61 15.45
N PHE A 316 -17.12 13.61 14.79
CA PHE A 316 -18.56 13.50 14.61
C PHE A 316 -19.06 12.12 15.00
N MET A 317 -20.22 12.08 15.66
CA MET A 317 -20.92 10.83 15.93
C MET A 317 -22.43 11.06 15.83
N THR A 318 -23.17 10.02 15.50
CA THR A 318 -24.64 10.03 15.69
C THR A 318 -24.93 9.53 17.10
N ILE A 319 -25.76 10.25 17.85
CA ILE A 319 -26.16 9.85 19.18
C ILE A 319 -27.02 8.59 19.07
N PRO A 320 -26.64 7.46 19.71
CA PRO A 320 -27.36 6.22 19.62
C PRO A 320 -28.86 6.35 19.98
N GLY A 321 -29.72 5.77 19.18
CA GLY A 321 -31.18 5.83 19.39
C GLY A 321 -31.82 7.16 18.98
N SER A 322 -31.08 8.05 18.28
CA SER A 322 -31.62 9.31 17.75
C SER A 322 -31.06 9.60 16.36
N ASP A 323 -31.73 10.51 15.63
CA ASP A 323 -31.26 11.03 14.35
C ASP A 323 -30.38 12.29 14.53
N VAL A 324 -29.90 12.54 15.73
CA VAL A 324 -29.08 13.71 16.06
C VAL A 324 -27.62 13.38 15.89
N GLY A 325 -26.96 14.12 15.01
CA GLY A 325 -25.51 14.17 14.89
C GLY A 325 -24.91 15.05 15.99
N LEU A 326 -23.81 14.65 16.57
CA LEU A 326 -23.02 15.41 17.53
C LEU A 326 -21.65 15.72 16.91
N LEU A 327 -21.42 16.95 16.59
CA LEU A 327 -20.11 17.47 16.19
C LEU A 327 -19.40 18.00 17.45
N ALA A 328 -18.18 17.54 17.65
CA ALA A 328 -17.31 18.00 18.73
C ALA A 328 -16.05 18.66 18.17
N VAL A 329 -15.72 19.83 18.68
CA VAL A 329 -14.50 20.57 18.27
C VAL A 329 -13.69 20.90 19.50
N LEU A 330 -12.44 20.41 19.56
CA LEU A 330 -11.52 20.70 20.65
C LEU A 330 -10.86 22.06 20.41
N THR A 331 -11.11 23.00 21.30
CA THR A 331 -10.60 24.37 21.24
C THR A 331 -9.95 24.76 22.56
N LYS A 332 -9.53 26.01 22.66
CA LYS A 332 -9.06 26.63 23.91
C LYS A 332 -9.97 27.79 24.27
N THR A 333 -10.26 27.94 25.55
CA THR A 333 -10.90 29.14 26.08
C THR A 333 -9.96 30.33 26.00
N ALA A 334 -10.47 31.52 26.24
CA ALA A 334 -9.67 32.77 26.30
C ALA A 334 -8.51 32.65 27.32
N ASP A 335 -8.71 31.88 28.39
CA ASP A 335 -7.72 31.66 29.45
C ASP A 335 -6.73 30.50 29.09
N GLY A 336 -6.77 29.98 27.86
CA GLY A 336 -5.88 28.92 27.39
C GLY A 336 -6.22 27.50 27.87
N VAL A 337 -7.32 27.33 28.61
CA VAL A 337 -7.79 26.04 29.08
C VAL A 337 -8.49 25.29 27.93
N GLY A 338 -8.27 23.99 27.83
CA GLY A 338 -8.94 23.14 26.84
C GLY A 338 -10.46 23.16 27.03
N ALA A 339 -11.18 23.38 25.94
CA ALA A 339 -12.64 23.35 25.92
C ALA A 339 -13.13 22.56 24.71
N LEU A 340 -14.28 21.92 24.86
CA LEU A 340 -14.95 21.17 23.81
C LEU A 340 -16.20 21.95 23.41
N VAL A 341 -16.29 22.33 22.14
CA VAL A 341 -17.52 22.84 21.55
C VAL A 341 -18.31 21.66 21.01
N LEU A 342 -19.49 21.46 21.57
CA LEU A 342 -20.42 20.42 21.13
C LEU A 342 -21.58 21.08 20.37
N GLN A 343 -21.83 20.62 19.17
CA GLN A 343 -22.92 21.07 18.31
C GLN A 343 -23.79 19.90 17.91
N GLY A 344 -25.06 19.96 18.26
CA GLY A 344 -26.05 18.99 17.82
C GLY A 344 -26.59 19.40 16.46
N VAL A 345 -26.56 18.48 15.52
CA VAL A 345 -27.02 18.66 14.14
C VAL A 345 -28.20 17.71 13.90
N GLY A 346 -29.34 18.25 13.45
CA GLY A 346 -30.49 17.46 13.06
C GLY A 346 -30.26 16.64 11.79
N PRO A 347 -31.21 15.75 11.45
CA PRO A 347 -31.10 14.98 10.21
C PRO A 347 -30.95 15.93 9.01
N PRO A 348 -30.09 15.55 8.03
CA PRO A 348 -29.84 16.36 6.86
C PRO A 348 -31.14 16.55 6.06
N THR A 349 -31.57 17.81 5.89
CA THR A 349 -32.61 18.17 4.95
C THR A 349 -31.98 18.54 3.62
N VAL A 350 -32.36 17.83 2.56
CA VAL A 350 -31.95 18.19 1.20
C VAL A 350 -32.71 19.45 0.82
N VAL A 351 -32.03 20.57 0.77
CA VAL A 351 -32.56 21.81 0.19
C VAL A 351 -32.27 21.76 -1.30
N ASP A 352 -33.27 21.51 -2.11
CA ASP A 352 -33.19 21.52 -3.57
C ASP A 352 -33.31 22.97 -4.05
N ASP A 353 -32.16 23.64 -4.16
CA ASP A 353 -32.05 25.00 -4.71
C ASP A 353 -31.49 25.04 -6.14
N GLY A 354 -31.51 23.90 -6.84
CA GLY A 354 -31.21 23.84 -8.29
C GLY A 354 -29.71 23.94 -8.66
N ALA A 355 -28.80 24.10 -7.72
CA ALA A 355 -27.35 24.08 -7.94
C ALA A 355 -26.69 23.22 -6.87
N ALA A 356 -26.21 22.04 -7.27
CA ALA A 356 -25.42 21.06 -6.49
C ALA A 356 -25.85 21.02 -5.00
N GLY A 357 -26.83 20.15 -4.70
CA GLY A 357 -27.52 20.08 -3.41
C GLY A 357 -26.59 20.21 -2.20
N GLN A 358 -26.67 21.32 -1.52
CA GLN A 358 -26.03 21.49 -0.22
C GLN A 358 -26.86 20.75 0.81
N VAL A 359 -26.22 19.84 1.54
CA VAL A 359 -26.84 19.13 2.66
C VAL A 359 -26.65 20.03 3.89
N GLU A 360 -27.65 20.82 4.24
CA GLU A 360 -27.65 21.57 5.49
C GLU A 360 -28.33 20.76 6.60
N GLY A 361 -27.56 20.45 7.65
CA GLY A 361 -28.13 19.96 8.90
C GLY A 361 -28.63 21.11 9.74
N THR A 362 -29.84 21.01 10.28
CA THR A 362 -30.39 22.04 11.17
C THR A 362 -29.61 22.06 12.49
N ASP A 363 -29.03 23.21 12.83
CA ASP A 363 -28.37 23.41 14.14
C ASP A 363 -29.39 23.29 15.27
N LEU A 364 -29.28 22.22 16.06
CA LEU A 364 -30.17 21.98 17.18
C LEU A 364 -29.70 22.64 18.46
N PHE A 365 -28.39 22.59 18.72
CA PHE A 365 -27.78 23.23 19.87
C PHE A 365 -26.26 23.41 19.68
N ARG A 366 -25.72 24.34 20.46
CA ARG A 366 -24.28 24.53 20.61
C ARG A 366 -23.97 24.76 22.10
N VAL A 367 -23.03 23.99 22.63
CA VAL A 367 -22.62 24.07 24.04
C VAL A 367 -21.10 24.05 24.11
N VAL A 368 -20.52 24.88 24.97
CA VAL A 368 -19.10 24.85 25.27
C VAL A 368 -18.91 24.19 26.63
N VAL A 369 -18.13 23.14 26.66
CA VAL A 369 -17.87 22.35 27.86
C VAL A 369 -16.38 22.38 28.16
N GLY A 370 -15.98 22.86 29.34
CA GLY A 370 -14.60 22.72 29.80
C GLY A 370 -14.24 21.24 29.97
N LEU A 371 -13.00 20.88 29.73
CA LEU A 371 -12.55 19.51 30.01
C LEU A 371 -12.68 19.21 31.51
N GLY A 372 -13.39 18.14 31.85
CA GLY A 372 -13.75 17.78 33.23
C GLY A 372 -15.07 18.39 33.71
N ALA A 373 -15.77 19.17 32.89
CA ALA A 373 -17.03 19.79 33.25
C ALA A 373 -18.24 19.03 32.70
N THR A 374 -19.39 19.30 33.26
CA THR A 374 -20.71 18.80 32.82
C THR A 374 -21.50 19.94 32.26
N ALA A 375 -22.08 19.77 31.10
CA ALA A 375 -23.06 20.69 30.53
C ALA A 375 -24.43 20.04 30.50
N THR A 376 -25.43 20.75 31.03
CA THR A 376 -26.82 20.34 30.97
C THR A 376 -27.59 21.28 30.10
N ARG A 377 -28.29 20.76 29.10
CA ARG A 377 -29.22 21.55 28.31
C ARG A 377 -30.65 21.39 28.82
N ARG A 378 -31.32 22.48 29.05
CA ARG A 378 -32.78 22.44 29.30
C ARG A 378 -33.51 22.30 27.96
N PRO A 379 -34.51 21.40 27.85
CA PRO A 379 -35.28 21.24 26.62
C PRO A 379 -35.99 22.55 26.28
N ARG A 380 -35.95 22.95 25.01
CA ARG A 380 -36.89 23.93 24.48
C ARG A 380 -38.17 23.18 24.16
N ALA A 381 -39.32 23.76 24.44
CA ALA A 381 -40.61 23.08 24.40
C ALA A 381 -41.01 22.39 23.06
N ASP A 382 -40.28 22.65 22.00
CA ASP A 382 -40.61 22.23 20.64
C ASP A 382 -39.57 21.23 20.02
N MET A 383 -38.67 20.63 20.81
CA MET A 383 -37.67 19.69 20.29
C MET A 383 -37.57 18.42 21.15
N PRO A 384 -37.19 17.26 20.54
CA PRO A 384 -36.88 16.06 21.32
C PRO A 384 -35.75 16.38 22.31
N SER A 385 -35.95 15.98 23.55
CA SER A 385 -35.13 16.36 24.70
C SER A 385 -33.70 15.82 24.60
N PRO A 386 -32.68 16.66 24.50
CA PRO A 386 -31.31 16.21 24.61
C PRO A 386 -30.91 16.11 26.10
N GLY A 387 -30.11 15.12 26.39
CA GLY A 387 -29.62 14.83 27.71
C GLY A 387 -28.40 15.66 28.16
N THR A 388 -27.87 15.28 29.31
CA THR A 388 -26.67 15.86 29.90
C THR A 388 -25.41 15.26 29.26
N VAL A 389 -24.46 16.10 28.85
CA VAL A 389 -23.17 15.65 28.31
C VAL A 389 -22.07 15.98 29.31
N GLN A 390 -21.28 14.98 29.67
CA GLN A 390 -20.16 15.11 30.57
C GLN A 390 -18.85 14.81 29.81
N ALA A 391 -17.88 15.71 29.89
CA ALA A 391 -16.55 15.54 29.34
C ALA A 391 -15.54 15.40 30.51
N PRO A 392 -15.03 14.20 30.81
CA PRO A 392 -14.00 14.03 31.81
C PRO A 392 -12.70 14.73 31.39
N GLY A 393 -11.91 15.15 32.38
CA GLY A 393 -10.80 16.11 32.25
C GLY A 393 -9.56 15.67 31.48
N ARG A 394 -9.64 14.62 30.69
CA ARG A 394 -8.50 14.15 29.89
C ARG A 394 -8.85 14.12 28.41
N ALA A 395 -8.05 14.83 27.62
CA ALA A 395 -7.99 14.63 26.18
C ALA A 395 -6.99 13.48 25.91
N TRP A 396 -7.46 12.43 25.27
CA TRP A 396 -6.67 11.24 24.95
C TRP A 396 -6.28 11.25 23.49
N SER A 397 -5.16 10.63 23.17
CA SER A 397 -4.80 10.40 21.78
C SER A 397 -5.43 9.10 21.28
N SER A 398 -6.18 9.17 20.18
CA SER A 398 -6.76 8.01 19.50
C SER A 398 -5.81 7.45 18.42
N ARG A 399 -6.10 6.26 17.93
CA ARG A 399 -5.21 5.59 17.02
C ARG A 399 -5.88 4.88 15.88
N THR A 400 -5.11 4.85 14.82
CA THR A 400 -5.40 4.06 13.63
C THR A 400 -4.48 2.86 13.59
N THR A 401 -5.03 1.66 13.60
CA THR A 401 -4.30 0.43 13.34
C THR A 401 -4.70 -0.11 11.97
N ARG A 402 -3.72 -0.27 11.09
CA ARG A 402 -3.95 -0.84 9.76
C ARG A 402 -3.83 -2.36 9.84
N ALA A 403 -4.89 -3.07 9.49
CA ALA A 403 -4.87 -4.52 9.37
C ALA A 403 -4.77 -4.94 7.91
N ARG A 404 -3.76 -5.75 7.59
CA ARG A 404 -3.58 -6.33 6.27
C ARG A 404 -3.55 -7.85 6.38
N ARG A 405 -4.38 -8.53 5.58
CA ARG A 405 -4.30 -9.97 5.44
C ARG A 405 -3.29 -10.32 4.36
N SER A 406 -2.22 -11.04 4.71
CA SER A 406 -1.33 -11.61 3.73
C SER A 406 -2.03 -12.78 3.04
N SER A 407 -2.17 -12.72 1.71
CA SER A 407 -2.62 -13.86 0.91
C SER A 407 -1.54 -14.96 1.05
N GLY A 408 -1.88 -16.00 1.79
CA GLY A 408 -1.13 -17.14 2.23
C GLY A 408 0.02 -17.64 1.35
N ALA A 409 1.17 -17.00 1.45
CA ALA A 409 2.44 -17.70 1.26
C ALA A 409 2.94 -18.01 2.67
N ARG A 410 2.95 -19.29 3.04
CA ARG A 410 3.65 -19.74 4.24
C ARG A 410 5.11 -19.30 4.07
N SER A 411 5.51 -18.27 4.79
CA SER A 411 6.92 -17.95 4.91
C SER A 411 7.58 -19.14 5.60
N CYS A 412 8.46 -19.79 4.89
CA CYS A 412 9.38 -20.75 5.46
C CYS A 412 10.20 -20.01 6.52
N SER A 413 9.96 -20.28 7.79
CA SER A 413 10.79 -19.82 8.89
C SER A 413 12.11 -20.57 8.81
N SER A 414 13.10 -20.01 8.17
CA SER A 414 14.48 -20.33 8.41
C SER A 414 15.22 -19.03 8.70
N SER A 415 15.35 -18.77 9.99
CA SER A 415 16.37 -17.89 10.54
C SER A 415 17.75 -18.40 10.10
N ARG A 416 18.31 -17.83 9.04
CA ARG A 416 19.76 -17.62 8.81
C ARG A 416 20.00 -17.02 7.44
N ALA A 417 20.70 -15.88 7.46
CA ALA A 417 21.45 -15.29 6.36
C ALA A 417 20.65 -14.66 5.21
N CYS A 418 20.40 -13.35 5.31
CA CYS A 418 20.64 -12.43 4.21
C CYS A 418 21.45 -11.26 4.77
N ALA A 419 22.76 -11.31 4.49
CA ALA A 419 23.60 -10.13 4.47
C ALA A 419 23.46 -9.49 3.11
#